data_63dd554a648da1feaeb9751709158c66
#
_entry.id   63dd554a648da1feaeb9751709158c66
#
_cell.length_a   1.000
_cell.length_b   1.000
_cell.length_c   1.000
_cell.angle_alpha   90.00
_cell.angle_beta   90.00
_cell.angle_gamma   90.00
#
_symmetry.space_group_name_H-M   'P 1'
#
loop_
_entity.id
_entity.type
_entity.pdbx_description
1 polymer ?
#
loop_
_entity_poly.entity_id
_entity_poly.type
_entity_poly.pdbx_seq_one_letter_code
_entity_poly.pdbx_strand_id
1 'polypeptide(L)'
;MNWLWIIFSKIIFISLFVYSNAFAGGLEVSRQNNMILFSEGKTVNFSTRQTSSTVTDNLYTSLDSQSIIKKLNLMSAAFKSDYNEKISYAFEMYEPMASTLQYPATIGGVPAGQKALLRSQALSLTGKYNLSNSGFGIVAGARQLTIKRSTLNINPAQGDLVTTPDSGIGYMAGVSYERPDIALKVLLTQSPGIDIVVPTTVVGSGTVSQPSFTTLEFETGIANNTLLFGSMHQGEHASAQVKLNGIGAISSFTDGEKYNIGVGRKFNDSLSGSISYTTEAGSSATGTSLLSPTNGTDTFALGINYSTETVDIAFGYAMSSFGDKAVTTAYGTGNFTNNDATTTGLRIKFKLP
;
A
#
# COMPACT_ATOMS: atom_id res chain seq x y z
N MET A 1 -19.96 35.68 -1.53
CA MET A 1 -20.15 34.22 -1.52
C MET A 1 -18.83 33.44 -1.81
N ASN A 2 -17.66 34.08 -1.61
CA ASN A 2 -16.34 33.50 -1.96
C ASN A 2 -15.45 33.16 -0.75
N TRP A 3 -15.96 33.18 0.46
CA TRP A 3 -15.16 32.97 1.68
C TRP A 3 -15.06 31.50 2.09
N LEU A 4 -16.00 30.67 1.68
CA LEU A 4 -15.97 29.22 1.95
C LEU A 4 -14.87 28.48 1.16
N TRP A 5 -14.50 28.99 -0.03
CA TRP A 5 -13.48 28.39 -0.89
C TRP A 5 -12.07 28.37 -0.30
N ILE A 6 -11.70 29.41 0.43
CA ILE A 6 -10.35 29.55 1.01
C ILE A 6 -10.15 28.61 2.22
N ILE A 7 -11.24 28.20 2.86
CA ILE A 7 -11.19 27.42 4.10
C ILE A 7 -10.98 25.92 3.82
N PHE A 8 -11.57 25.37 2.75
CA PHE A 8 -11.48 23.94 2.44
C PHE A 8 -10.21 23.57 1.66
N SER A 9 -9.62 24.48 0.88
CA SER A 9 -8.42 24.20 0.07
C SER A 9 -7.17 23.86 0.90
N LYS A 10 -7.18 24.16 2.20
CA LYS A 10 -6.05 23.93 3.13
C LYS A 10 -6.21 22.70 4.03
N ILE A 11 -7.31 21.93 3.90
CA ILE A 11 -7.42 20.62 4.60
C ILE A 11 -6.70 19.59 3.75
N ILE A 12 -5.42 19.42 4.03
CA ILE A 12 -4.54 18.56 3.24
C ILE A 12 -4.59 17.14 3.79
N PHE A 13 -4.83 16.24 2.91
CA PHE A 13 -4.66 14.77 2.94
C PHE A 13 -3.69 14.22 3.99
N ILE A 14 -4.17 13.95 5.18
CA ILE A 14 -3.45 13.12 6.16
C ILE A 14 -3.78 11.65 5.93
N SER A 15 -4.92 11.36 5.32
CA SER A 15 -5.50 10.03 5.18
C SER A 15 -4.68 9.02 4.39
N LEU A 16 -3.87 9.49 3.44
CA LEU A 16 -3.09 8.59 2.57
C LEU A 16 -1.80 8.06 3.21
N PHE A 17 -1.49 8.47 4.46
CA PHE A 17 -0.21 8.16 5.09
C PHE A 17 -0.16 6.83 5.80
N VAL A 18 -1.28 6.35 6.29
CA VAL A 18 -1.27 5.22 7.21
C VAL A 18 -2.13 4.10 6.66
N TYR A 19 -1.71 3.56 5.52
CA TYR A 19 -2.17 2.24 5.13
C TYR A 19 -1.36 1.22 5.91
N SER A 20 -2.03 0.32 6.63
CA SER A 20 -1.38 -0.83 7.23
C SER A 20 -0.72 -1.67 6.13
N ASN A 21 0.53 -2.04 6.32
CA ASN A 21 1.22 -3.02 5.49
C ASN A 21 0.83 -4.43 5.93
N ALA A 22 -0.47 -4.73 5.95
CA ALA A 22 -0.92 -6.06 6.24
C ALA A 22 -0.86 -6.88 4.95
N PHE A 23 -0.10 -7.92 4.98
CA PHE A 23 0.01 -8.92 3.91
C PHE A 23 -1.21 -9.86 3.86
N ALA A 24 -2.41 -9.40 4.20
CA ALA A 24 -3.56 -10.27 4.24
C ALA A 24 -3.95 -10.76 2.85
N GLY A 25 -3.87 -9.88 1.85
CA GLY A 25 -4.22 -10.18 0.47
C GLY A 25 -3.04 -10.48 -0.46
N GLY A 26 -1.77 -10.24 -0.08
CA GLY A 26 -0.64 -10.46 -0.99
C GLY A 26 0.62 -9.67 -0.64
N LEU A 27 1.39 -9.27 -1.65
CA LEU A 27 2.65 -8.54 -1.48
C LEU A 27 2.48 -7.01 -1.43
N GLU A 28 1.28 -6.48 -1.56
CA GLU A 28 1.04 -5.04 -1.61
C GLU A 28 1.38 -4.37 -0.27
N VAL A 29 2.27 -3.39 -0.32
CA VAL A 29 2.70 -2.61 0.86
C VAL A 29 2.44 -1.12 0.71
N SER A 30 2.24 -0.61 -0.51
CA SER A 30 1.79 0.76 -0.75
C SER A 30 1.06 0.90 -2.08
N ARG A 31 0.23 1.92 -2.18
CA ARG A 31 -0.54 2.24 -3.38
C ARG A 31 -0.03 3.54 -4.01
N GLN A 32 -0.28 3.69 -5.30
CA GLN A 32 -0.11 4.94 -6.01
C GLN A 32 -1.04 6.02 -5.44
N ASN A 33 -0.51 7.21 -5.22
CA ASN A 33 -1.29 8.33 -4.69
C ASN A 33 -1.98 9.10 -5.83
N ASN A 34 -3.06 8.57 -6.36
CA ASN A 34 -3.79 9.20 -7.45
C ASN A 34 -4.53 10.48 -7.03
N MET A 35 -4.87 10.60 -5.75
CA MET A 35 -5.52 11.81 -5.22
C MET A 35 -4.60 13.03 -5.23
N ILE A 36 -3.30 12.88 -5.46
CA ILE A 36 -2.37 14.00 -5.66
C ILE A 36 -2.78 14.90 -6.85
N LEU A 37 -3.46 14.34 -7.86
CA LEU A 37 -3.96 15.07 -9.03
C LEU A 37 -4.98 16.16 -8.69
N PHE A 38 -5.58 16.11 -7.49
CA PHE A 38 -6.52 17.11 -6.99
C PHE A 38 -5.85 18.17 -6.09
N SER A 39 -4.54 18.07 -5.87
CA SER A 39 -3.80 19.11 -5.15
C SER A 39 -3.73 20.39 -5.99
N GLU A 40 -3.79 21.52 -5.33
CA GLU A 40 -3.64 22.81 -6.01
C GLU A 40 -2.18 23.09 -6.38
N GLY A 41 -1.99 23.68 -7.56
CA GLY A 41 -0.69 24.19 -8.02
C GLY A 41 0.37 23.11 -8.22
N LYS A 42 1.61 23.56 -8.15
CA LYS A 42 2.79 22.69 -8.35
C LYS A 42 3.33 22.24 -6.99
N THR A 43 3.51 20.93 -6.81
CA THR A 43 3.95 20.37 -5.52
C THR A 43 5.00 19.28 -5.69
N VAL A 44 5.91 19.20 -4.72
CA VAL A 44 6.83 18.07 -4.54
C VAL A 44 6.59 17.46 -3.17
N ASN A 45 6.37 16.16 -3.14
CA ASN A 45 6.13 15.40 -1.91
C ASN A 45 7.27 14.39 -1.69
N PHE A 46 7.75 14.32 -0.47
CA PHE A 46 8.60 13.22 0.00
C PHE A 46 7.93 12.55 1.18
N SER A 47 7.91 11.24 1.21
CA SER A 47 7.43 10.52 2.38
C SER A 47 8.31 9.34 2.76
N THR A 48 8.34 9.06 4.05
CA THR A 48 8.91 7.85 4.60
C THR A 48 7.93 7.20 5.55
N ARG A 49 7.94 5.88 5.58
CA ARG A 49 7.10 5.07 6.45
C ARG A 49 7.89 3.90 7.00
N GLN A 50 7.73 3.62 8.28
CA GLN A 50 8.32 2.48 8.95
C GLN A 50 7.21 1.65 9.58
N THR A 51 7.21 0.34 9.30
CA THR A 51 6.32 -0.64 9.93
C THR A 51 7.13 -1.65 10.71
N SER A 52 6.74 -1.87 11.95
CA SER A 52 7.25 -2.93 12.82
C SER A 52 6.11 -3.88 13.15
N SER A 53 6.25 -5.16 12.82
CA SER A 53 5.22 -6.17 13.00
C SER A 53 5.66 -7.21 14.01
N THR A 54 4.70 -7.69 14.82
CA THR A 54 4.85 -8.88 15.66
C THR A 54 4.01 -9.98 15.01
N VAL A 55 4.65 -10.91 14.30
CA VAL A 55 3.98 -12.06 13.67
C VAL A 55 4.67 -13.31 14.14
N THR A 56 3.96 -14.08 14.95
CA THR A 56 4.41 -15.31 15.59
C THR A 56 3.33 -16.38 15.49
N ASP A 57 3.69 -17.62 15.72
CA ASP A 57 2.78 -18.75 15.77
C ASP A 57 3.14 -19.74 16.90
N ASN A 58 2.35 -20.77 17.07
CA ASN A 58 2.54 -21.78 18.13
C ASN A 58 3.45 -22.96 17.72
N LEU A 59 3.87 -23.07 16.47
CA LEU A 59 4.70 -24.18 15.97
C LEU A 59 6.05 -23.68 15.45
N TYR A 60 6.05 -22.79 14.48
CA TYR A 60 7.25 -22.40 13.74
C TYR A 60 8.10 -21.37 14.48
N THR A 61 7.51 -20.62 15.42
CA THR A 61 8.19 -19.60 16.23
C THR A 61 8.20 -19.92 17.72
N SER A 62 7.72 -21.11 18.13
CA SER A 62 7.56 -21.49 19.55
C SER A 62 8.84 -21.48 20.38
N LEU A 63 10.01 -21.64 19.74
CA LEU A 63 11.33 -21.65 20.39
C LEU A 63 12.03 -20.27 20.33
N ASP A 64 11.59 -19.38 19.45
CA ASP A 64 12.13 -18.05 19.28
C ASP A 64 10.96 -17.07 19.10
N SER A 65 10.56 -16.39 20.13
CA SER A 65 9.42 -15.46 20.16
C SER A 65 9.61 -14.23 19.25
N GLN A 66 10.59 -14.25 18.34
CA GLN A 66 10.83 -13.15 17.42
C GLN A 66 9.85 -13.16 16.25
N SER A 67 9.39 -11.98 15.87
CA SER A 67 8.57 -11.79 14.67
C SER A 67 9.26 -12.33 13.41
N ILE A 68 8.52 -13.12 12.63
CA ILE A 68 8.99 -13.61 11.32
C ILE A 68 8.92 -12.50 10.26
N ILE A 69 8.14 -11.45 10.46
CA ILE A 69 8.13 -10.27 9.58
C ILE A 69 9.07 -9.22 10.15
N LYS A 70 10.14 -8.95 9.43
CA LYS A 70 11.14 -7.95 9.85
C LYS A 70 10.64 -6.54 9.51
N LYS A 71 11.23 -5.56 10.20
CA LYS A 71 10.90 -4.14 10.01
C LYS A 71 10.98 -3.74 8.53
N LEU A 72 9.93 -3.05 8.06
CA LEU A 72 9.84 -2.55 6.70
C LEU A 72 9.91 -1.02 6.69
N ASN A 73 10.87 -0.48 5.93
CA ASN A 73 10.98 0.95 5.66
C ASN A 73 10.65 1.20 4.19
N LEU A 74 9.73 2.12 3.94
CA LEU A 74 9.31 2.53 2.61
C LEU A 74 9.57 4.02 2.43
N MET A 75 9.91 4.41 1.20
CA MET A 75 10.08 5.80 0.80
C MET A 75 9.31 6.05 -0.49
N SER A 76 8.75 7.25 -0.63
CA SER A 76 8.18 7.68 -1.90
C SER A 76 8.50 9.15 -2.16
N ALA A 77 8.47 9.52 -3.45
CA ALA A 77 8.58 10.88 -3.91
C ALA A 77 7.55 11.10 -5.02
N ALA A 78 6.91 12.27 -5.02
CA ALA A 78 5.94 12.62 -6.06
C ALA A 78 6.07 14.09 -6.44
N PHE A 79 5.89 14.35 -7.71
CA PHE A 79 5.76 15.69 -8.28
C PHE A 79 4.39 15.80 -8.94
N LYS A 80 3.69 16.92 -8.71
CA LYS A 80 2.42 17.23 -9.39
C LYS A 80 2.49 18.64 -9.93
N SER A 81 1.92 18.85 -11.11
CA SER A 81 1.73 20.18 -11.69
C SER A 81 0.46 20.22 -12.52
N ASP A 82 -0.07 21.43 -12.69
CA ASP A 82 -1.12 21.73 -13.66
C ASP A 82 -0.47 22.25 -14.94
N TYR A 83 -0.79 21.61 -16.08
CA TYR A 83 -0.40 22.14 -17.39
C TYR A 83 -1.28 23.33 -17.77
N ASN A 84 -2.58 23.24 -17.45
CA ASN A 84 -3.56 24.31 -17.60
C ASN A 84 -4.77 24.02 -16.67
N GLU A 85 -5.82 24.82 -16.74
CA GLU A 85 -7.04 24.67 -15.92
C GLU A 85 -7.75 23.30 -16.12
N LYS A 86 -7.50 22.61 -17.23
CA LYS A 86 -8.14 21.32 -17.55
C LYS A 86 -7.24 20.12 -17.33
N ILE A 87 -5.92 20.30 -17.36
CA ILE A 87 -4.98 19.18 -17.35
C ILE A 87 -4.05 19.30 -16.15
N SER A 88 -4.11 18.31 -15.30
CA SER A 88 -3.15 18.06 -14.22
C SER A 88 -2.36 16.79 -14.50
N TYR A 89 -1.12 16.72 -14.06
CA TYR A 89 -0.31 15.52 -14.15
C TYR A 89 0.55 15.32 -12.90
N ALA A 90 0.87 14.07 -12.62
CA ALA A 90 1.73 13.69 -11.52
C ALA A 90 2.74 12.62 -11.95
N PHE A 91 3.94 12.75 -11.43
CA PHE A 91 4.99 11.75 -11.51
C PHE A 91 5.28 11.24 -10.10
N GLU A 92 5.30 9.92 -9.90
CA GLU A 92 5.52 9.32 -8.59
C GLU A 92 6.50 8.16 -8.65
N MET A 93 7.36 8.08 -7.63
CA MET A 93 8.23 6.95 -7.33
C MET A 93 7.82 6.37 -5.96
N TYR A 94 7.49 5.08 -5.91
CA TYR A 94 7.04 4.39 -4.69
C TYR A 94 7.36 2.90 -4.74
N GLU A 95 7.14 2.18 -3.63
CA GLU A 95 7.33 0.73 -3.55
C GLU A 95 5.99 0.02 -3.37
N PRO A 96 5.36 -0.50 -4.43
CA PRO A 96 4.04 -1.15 -4.32
C PRO A 96 4.08 -2.51 -3.64
N MET A 97 5.14 -3.29 -3.82
CA MET A 97 5.25 -4.65 -3.30
C MET A 97 6.53 -4.86 -2.52
N ALA A 98 6.43 -5.51 -1.38
CA ALA A 98 7.56 -5.96 -0.58
C ALA A 98 7.20 -7.18 0.27
N SER A 99 8.22 -7.93 0.65
CA SER A 99 8.16 -8.93 1.71
C SER A 99 9.46 -8.87 2.51
N THR A 100 9.33 -8.99 3.83
CA THR A 100 10.48 -9.05 4.75
C THR A 100 10.38 -10.28 5.67
N LEU A 101 9.78 -11.34 5.15
CA LEU A 101 9.48 -12.56 5.89
C LEU A 101 10.74 -13.42 6.03
N GLN A 102 11.02 -13.86 7.25
CA GLN A 102 12.14 -14.73 7.57
C GLN A 102 11.85 -15.56 8.81
N TYR A 103 11.75 -16.87 8.63
CA TYR A 103 11.62 -17.84 9.71
C TYR A 103 12.96 -18.12 10.41
N PRO A 104 12.96 -18.63 11.65
CA PRO A 104 14.16 -19.10 12.33
C PRO A 104 14.89 -20.18 11.52
N ALA A 105 16.20 -20.35 11.77
CA ALA A 105 17.02 -21.33 11.08
C ALA A 105 16.62 -22.78 11.38
N THR A 106 15.99 -23.01 12.54
CA THR A 106 15.48 -24.32 12.96
C THR A 106 14.10 -24.19 13.58
N ILE A 107 13.25 -25.17 13.35
CA ILE A 107 11.91 -25.29 13.91
C ILE A 107 11.80 -26.68 14.51
N GLY A 108 11.59 -26.78 15.86
CA GLY A 108 11.51 -28.08 16.53
C GLY A 108 12.71 -29.00 16.31
N GLY A 109 13.91 -28.43 16.11
CA GLY A 109 15.13 -29.19 15.82
C GLY A 109 15.30 -29.60 14.34
N VAL A 110 14.35 -29.27 13.48
CA VAL A 110 14.44 -29.54 12.03
C VAL A 110 14.97 -28.26 11.33
N PRO A 111 15.90 -28.42 10.35
CA PRO A 111 16.35 -27.26 9.56
C PRO A 111 15.17 -26.51 8.95
N ALA A 112 15.09 -25.22 9.23
CA ALA A 112 14.11 -24.29 8.74
C ALA A 112 14.82 -23.09 8.07
N GLY A 113 14.27 -21.91 8.11
CA GLY A 113 14.91 -20.72 7.54
C GLY A 113 14.30 -20.32 6.21
N GLN A 114 13.03 -20.75 5.99
CA GLN A 114 12.24 -20.19 4.88
C GLN A 114 12.24 -18.68 4.97
N LYS A 115 12.42 -18.03 3.83
CA LYS A 115 12.39 -16.59 3.75
C LYS A 115 11.88 -16.10 2.40
N ALA A 116 11.28 -14.92 2.42
CA ALA A 116 10.91 -14.16 1.24
C ALA A 116 11.28 -12.69 1.50
N LEU A 117 12.42 -12.29 0.95
CA LEU A 117 12.91 -10.93 1.01
C LEU A 117 12.76 -10.32 -0.38
N LEU A 118 11.67 -9.60 -0.59
CA LEU A 118 11.31 -9.01 -1.87
C LEU A 118 11.15 -7.50 -1.71
N ARG A 119 11.67 -6.76 -2.67
CA ARG A 119 11.46 -5.32 -2.81
C ARG A 119 11.11 -4.99 -4.25
N SER A 120 10.27 -4.00 -4.42
CA SER A 120 9.94 -3.48 -5.75
C SER A 120 10.18 -1.97 -5.82
N GLN A 121 9.97 -1.41 -6.99
CA GLN A 121 9.92 0.03 -7.23
C GLN A 121 9.01 0.30 -8.41
N ALA A 122 8.11 1.26 -8.27
CA ALA A 122 7.31 1.76 -9.37
C ALA A 122 7.67 3.20 -9.68
N LEU A 123 7.73 3.52 -10.98
CA LEU A 123 7.75 4.86 -11.53
C LEU A 123 6.46 5.04 -12.31
N SER A 124 5.63 6.00 -11.94
CA SER A 124 4.33 6.24 -12.58
C SER A 124 4.22 7.66 -13.12
N LEU A 125 3.56 7.79 -14.25
CA LEU A 125 3.09 9.05 -14.80
C LEU A 125 1.58 8.95 -14.95
N THR A 126 0.86 9.89 -14.35
CA THR A 126 -0.61 9.92 -14.36
C THR A 126 -1.08 11.31 -14.75
N GLY A 127 -2.12 11.37 -15.56
CA GLY A 127 -2.77 12.62 -15.97
C GLY A 127 -4.26 12.60 -15.64
N LYS A 128 -4.81 13.79 -15.33
CA LYS A 128 -6.23 14.04 -15.21
C LYS A 128 -6.63 15.10 -16.21
N TYR A 129 -7.72 14.87 -16.93
CA TYR A 129 -8.36 15.83 -17.83
C TYR A 129 -9.78 16.15 -17.33
N ASN A 130 -10.03 17.41 -16.97
CA ASN A 130 -11.32 17.89 -16.53
C ASN A 130 -12.24 18.13 -17.72
N LEU A 131 -13.38 17.47 -17.76
CA LEU A 131 -14.45 17.68 -18.73
C LEU A 131 -15.19 18.96 -18.36
N SER A 132 -15.19 19.92 -19.28
CA SER A 132 -15.70 21.31 -19.09
C SER A 132 -16.92 21.43 -18.19
N ASN A 133 -16.86 22.25 -17.17
CA ASN A 133 -17.94 22.70 -16.26
C ASN A 133 -18.87 21.63 -15.65
N SER A 134 -18.63 20.35 -15.93
CA SER A 134 -19.47 19.25 -15.45
C SER A 134 -19.06 18.71 -14.09
N GLY A 135 -17.87 19.05 -13.61
CA GLY A 135 -17.23 18.44 -12.45
C GLY A 135 -16.62 17.05 -12.73
N PHE A 136 -16.88 16.46 -13.89
CA PHE A 136 -16.30 15.17 -14.28
C PHE A 136 -14.90 15.33 -14.87
N GLY A 137 -14.08 14.32 -14.68
CA GLY A 137 -12.76 14.19 -15.29
C GLY A 137 -12.43 12.76 -15.66
N ILE A 138 -11.45 12.61 -16.54
CA ILE A 138 -10.86 11.34 -16.94
C ILE A 138 -9.44 11.29 -16.39
N VAL A 139 -9.05 10.15 -15.84
CA VAL A 139 -7.72 9.89 -15.31
C VAL A 139 -7.11 8.73 -16.07
N ALA A 140 -5.86 8.85 -16.49
CA ALA A 140 -5.12 7.77 -17.12
C ALA A 140 -3.64 7.86 -16.75
N GLY A 141 -2.98 6.72 -16.73
CA GLY A 141 -1.55 6.67 -16.40
C GLY A 141 -0.88 5.40 -16.86
N ALA A 142 0.44 5.45 -16.85
CA ALA A 142 1.31 4.30 -17.04
C ALA A 142 2.31 4.22 -15.89
N ARG A 143 2.76 3.01 -15.58
CA ARG A 143 3.81 2.77 -14.60
C ARG A 143 4.77 1.69 -15.08
N GLN A 144 6.03 1.88 -14.79
CA GLN A 144 7.04 0.84 -14.83
C GLN A 144 7.17 0.27 -13.42
N LEU A 145 6.96 -1.04 -13.28
CA LEU A 145 7.15 -1.78 -12.04
C LEU A 145 8.39 -2.65 -12.17
N THR A 146 9.35 -2.45 -11.29
CA THR A 146 10.61 -3.21 -11.22
C THR A 146 10.60 -4.08 -9.96
N ILE A 147 10.79 -5.37 -10.09
CA ILE A 147 11.17 -6.25 -8.98
C ILE A 147 12.67 -6.13 -8.80
N LYS A 148 13.11 -5.68 -7.63
CA LYS A 148 14.53 -5.57 -7.28
C LYS A 148 15.10 -6.96 -7.01
N ARG A 149 16.44 -7.06 -6.92
CA ARG A 149 17.09 -8.29 -6.48
C ARG A 149 16.44 -8.79 -5.18
N SER A 150 15.90 -9.99 -5.23
CA SER A 150 15.13 -10.59 -4.14
C SER A 150 15.76 -11.92 -3.76
N THR A 151 15.51 -12.35 -2.52
CA THR A 151 15.99 -13.62 -1.99
C THR A 151 14.80 -14.44 -1.51
N LEU A 152 14.70 -15.66 -2.00
CA LEU A 152 13.64 -16.59 -1.63
C LEU A 152 14.30 -17.89 -1.15
N ASN A 153 13.79 -18.46 -0.06
CA ASN A 153 14.14 -19.81 0.39
C ASN A 153 12.86 -20.53 0.80
N ILE A 154 12.44 -21.48 0.01
CA ILE A 154 11.26 -22.32 0.28
C ILE A 154 11.64 -23.69 0.83
N ASN A 155 12.89 -24.12 0.58
CA ASN A 155 13.45 -25.38 1.07
C ASN A 155 14.90 -25.15 1.52
N PRO A 156 15.17 -25.17 2.84
CA PRO A 156 16.50 -24.89 3.40
C PRO A 156 17.61 -25.76 2.84
N ALA A 157 17.30 -27.00 2.46
CA ALA A 157 18.28 -27.94 1.88
C ALA A 157 18.77 -27.51 0.49
N GLN A 158 18.01 -26.70 -0.22
CA GLN A 158 18.36 -26.18 -1.56
C GLN A 158 19.06 -24.83 -1.53
N GLY A 159 19.09 -24.17 -0.36
CA GLY A 159 19.70 -22.86 -0.19
C GLY A 159 18.84 -21.71 -0.72
N ASP A 160 19.49 -20.55 -0.88
CA ASP A 160 18.83 -19.33 -1.32
C ASP A 160 18.69 -19.27 -2.83
N LEU A 161 17.47 -19.03 -3.30
CA LEU A 161 17.17 -18.65 -4.66
C LEU A 161 17.24 -17.13 -4.73
N VAL A 162 18.11 -16.60 -5.57
CA VAL A 162 18.28 -15.14 -5.76
C VAL A 162 17.78 -14.76 -7.14
N THR A 163 16.98 -13.68 -7.21
CA THR A 163 16.47 -13.16 -8.48
C THR A 163 17.36 -12.06 -9.04
N THR A 164 17.43 -11.95 -10.35
CA THR A 164 17.94 -10.77 -11.05
C THR A 164 16.79 -9.78 -11.23
N PRO A 165 17.01 -8.47 -11.05
CA PRO A 165 15.97 -7.46 -11.28
C PRO A 165 15.38 -7.53 -12.68
N ASP A 166 14.06 -7.39 -12.77
CA ASP A 166 13.33 -7.26 -14.04
C ASP A 166 12.11 -6.36 -13.87
N SER A 167 11.52 -5.89 -14.98
CA SER A 167 10.48 -4.86 -14.99
C SER A 167 9.35 -5.21 -15.93
N GLY A 168 8.13 -4.77 -15.56
CA GLY A 168 6.95 -4.79 -16.40
C GLY A 168 6.33 -3.40 -16.51
N ILE A 169 5.54 -3.18 -17.56
CA ILE A 169 4.77 -1.97 -17.78
C ILE A 169 3.31 -2.24 -17.47
N GLY A 170 2.68 -1.37 -16.68
CA GLY A 170 1.26 -1.39 -16.40
C GLY A 170 0.59 -0.07 -16.72
N TYR A 171 -0.73 -0.11 -16.80
CA TYR A 171 -1.57 1.03 -17.12
C TYR A 171 -2.62 1.21 -16.04
N MET A 172 -3.23 2.37 -16.03
CA MET A 172 -4.35 2.72 -15.18
C MET A 172 -5.29 3.62 -15.94
N ALA A 173 -6.60 3.45 -15.74
CA ALA A 173 -7.62 4.36 -16.22
C ALA A 173 -8.65 4.60 -15.11
N GLY A 174 -9.33 5.75 -15.18
CA GLY A 174 -10.33 6.09 -14.19
C GLY A 174 -11.17 7.30 -14.55
N VAL A 175 -12.15 7.56 -13.70
CA VAL A 175 -13.03 8.72 -13.78
C VAL A 175 -13.04 9.45 -12.45
N SER A 176 -13.14 10.76 -12.52
CA SER A 176 -13.23 11.62 -11.34
C SER A 176 -14.47 12.49 -11.37
N TYR A 177 -14.91 12.91 -10.19
CA TYR A 177 -15.97 13.89 -10.03
C TYR A 177 -15.62 14.86 -8.90
N GLU A 178 -15.76 16.14 -9.18
CA GLU A 178 -15.46 17.23 -8.24
C GLU A 178 -16.65 18.17 -8.05
N ARG A 179 -16.95 18.48 -6.79
CA ARG A 179 -17.90 19.54 -6.40
C ARG A 179 -17.25 20.44 -5.38
N PRO A 180 -16.67 21.55 -5.84
CA PRO A 180 -15.89 22.44 -4.98
C PRO A 180 -16.71 23.09 -3.85
N ASP A 181 -18.00 23.35 -4.07
CA ASP A 181 -18.91 23.97 -3.10
C ASP A 181 -19.05 23.18 -1.77
N ILE A 182 -18.84 21.88 -1.81
CA ILE A 182 -18.82 20.98 -0.64
C ILE A 182 -17.48 20.24 -0.48
N ALA A 183 -16.43 20.72 -1.18
CA ALA A 183 -15.11 20.08 -1.22
C ALA A 183 -15.15 18.57 -1.59
N LEU A 184 -16.17 18.15 -2.38
CA LEU A 184 -16.29 16.76 -2.81
C LEU A 184 -15.29 16.48 -3.92
N LYS A 185 -14.54 15.40 -3.74
CA LYS A 185 -13.72 14.76 -4.77
C LYS A 185 -13.96 13.25 -4.70
N VAL A 186 -14.23 12.67 -5.84
CA VAL A 186 -14.40 11.22 -5.99
C VAL A 186 -13.52 10.77 -7.14
N LEU A 187 -12.82 9.67 -6.96
CA LEU A 187 -11.95 9.06 -7.97
C LEU A 187 -12.15 7.55 -7.98
N LEU A 188 -12.58 7.03 -9.11
CA LEU A 188 -12.62 5.59 -9.38
C LEU A 188 -11.53 5.25 -10.39
N THR A 189 -10.64 4.34 -10.05
CA THR A 189 -9.57 3.87 -10.93
C THR A 189 -9.56 2.36 -11.04
N GLN A 190 -9.14 1.86 -12.20
CA GLN A 190 -8.82 0.46 -12.44
C GLN A 190 -7.43 0.33 -13.05
N SER A 191 -6.72 -0.70 -12.62
CA SER A 191 -5.36 -1.01 -13.03
C SER A 191 -5.25 -2.52 -13.28
N PRO A 192 -5.03 -2.98 -14.51
CA PRO A 192 -4.78 -4.39 -14.78
C PRO A 192 -3.55 -4.91 -14.04
N GLY A 193 -3.49 -6.21 -13.84
CA GLY A 193 -2.32 -6.89 -13.26
C GLY A 193 -1.08 -6.78 -14.14
N ILE A 194 0.09 -6.98 -13.52
CA ILE A 194 1.39 -6.97 -14.20
C ILE A 194 2.15 -8.22 -13.80
N ASP A 195 2.45 -9.08 -14.76
CA ASP A 195 3.33 -10.23 -14.55
C ASP A 195 4.77 -9.85 -14.91
N ILE A 196 5.69 -10.12 -13.97
CA ILE A 196 7.12 -9.86 -14.16
C ILE A 196 7.85 -11.19 -14.01
N VAL A 197 8.48 -11.62 -15.11
CA VAL A 197 9.31 -12.84 -15.14
C VAL A 197 10.71 -12.46 -14.71
N VAL A 198 11.13 -12.95 -13.54
CA VAL A 198 12.46 -12.67 -12.99
C VAL A 198 13.38 -13.88 -13.17
N PRO A 199 14.57 -13.72 -13.73
CA PRO A 199 15.57 -14.79 -13.76
C PRO A 199 16.00 -15.19 -12.35
N THR A 200 16.27 -16.46 -12.12
CA THR A 200 16.64 -17.01 -10.81
C THR A 200 17.89 -17.88 -10.89
N THR A 201 18.60 -18.03 -9.76
CA THR A 201 19.85 -18.79 -9.71
C THR A 201 19.67 -20.31 -9.73
N VAL A 202 18.47 -20.85 -9.45
CA VAL A 202 18.27 -22.28 -9.25
C VAL A 202 17.30 -22.89 -10.27
N VAL A 203 16.14 -22.26 -10.49
CA VAL A 203 15.06 -22.85 -11.32
C VAL A 203 14.89 -22.13 -12.67
N GLY A 204 15.89 -21.36 -13.10
CA GLY A 204 15.86 -20.59 -14.34
C GLY A 204 15.05 -19.31 -14.23
N SER A 205 13.78 -19.36 -13.84
CA SER A 205 12.93 -18.18 -13.71
C SER A 205 11.84 -18.34 -12.65
N GLY A 206 11.30 -17.23 -12.20
CA GLY A 206 10.07 -17.13 -11.42
C GLY A 206 9.18 -16.03 -11.98
N THR A 207 7.92 -16.01 -11.58
CA THR A 207 6.98 -14.92 -11.89
C THR A 207 6.53 -14.27 -10.61
N VAL A 208 6.67 -12.96 -10.53
CA VAL A 208 6.12 -12.11 -9.47
C VAL A 208 5.05 -11.24 -10.10
N SER A 209 3.82 -11.42 -9.66
CA SER A 209 2.68 -10.70 -10.25
C SER A 209 2.18 -9.61 -9.31
N GLN A 210 1.93 -8.43 -9.84
CA GLN A 210 1.07 -7.44 -9.21
C GLN A 210 -0.36 -7.74 -9.64
N PRO A 211 -1.33 -7.84 -8.72
CA PRO A 211 -2.72 -8.09 -9.08
C PRO A 211 -3.36 -6.93 -9.83
N SER A 212 -4.51 -7.17 -10.43
CA SER A 212 -5.40 -6.10 -10.86
C SER A 212 -6.02 -5.42 -9.64
N PHE A 213 -6.26 -4.11 -9.76
CA PHE A 213 -6.87 -3.31 -8.69
C PHE A 213 -8.02 -2.47 -9.20
N THR A 214 -9.09 -2.43 -8.42
CA THR A 214 -10.14 -1.42 -8.52
C THR A 214 -10.12 -0.58 -7.24
N THR A 215 -10.04 0.75 -7.38
CA THR A 215 -9.94 1.65 -6.25
C THR A 215 -10.94 2.79 -6.40
N LEU A 216 -11.79 2.97 -5.39
CA LEU A 216 -12.63 4.14 -5.20
C LEU A 216 -12.07 4.95 -4.03
N GLU A 217 -11.83 6.24 -4.25
CA GLU A 217 -11.37 7.18 -3.23
C GLU A 217 -12.31 8.38 -3.22
N PHE A 218 -12.61 8.91 -2.04
CA PHE A 218 -13.40 10.12 -1.92
C PHE A 218 -12.98 10.98 -0.74
N GLU A 219 -13.27 12.27 -0.84
CA GLU A 219 -13.27 13.23 0.26
C GLU A 219 -14.42 14.22 0.09
N THR A 220 -14.98 14.70 1.20
CA THR A 220 -16.03 15.74 1.19
C THR A 220 -16.04 16.53 2.49
N GLY A 221 -16.38 17.81 2.40
CA GLY A 221 -16.65 18.64 3.57
C GLY A 221 -17.99 18.27 4.20
N ILE A 222 -18.00 17.98 5.50
CA ILE A 222 -19.21 17.62 6.25
C ILE A 222 -19.61 18.69 7.27
N ALA A 223 -18.68 19.57 7.65
CA ALA A 223 -18.91 20.73 8.50
C ALA A 223 -17.76 21.72 8.32
N ASN A 224 -17.89 22.93 8.92
CA ASN A 224 -16.81 23.90 8.89
C ASN A 224 -15.51 23.30 9.43
N ASN A 225 -14.44 23.40 8.64
CA ASN A 225 -13.12 22.87 8.98
C ASN A 225 -13.08 21.34 9.20
N THR A 226 -14.07 20.58 8.70
CA THR A 226 -14.16 19.13 8.92
C THR A 226 -14.42 18.43 7.59
N LEU A 227 -13.57 17.47 7.29
CA LEU A 227 -13.58 16.66 6.08
C LEU A 227 -13.83 15.19 6.44
N LEU A 228 -14.75 14.54 5.73
CA LEU A 228 -14.88 13.08 5.68
C LEU A 228 -14.09 12.58 4.48
N PHE A 229 -13.36 11.52 4.65
CA PHE A 229 -12.65 10.85 3.55
C PHE A 229 -12.76 9.33 3.68
N GLY A 230 -12.57 8.63 2.58
CA GLY A 230 -12.54 7.19 2.59
C GLY A 230 -12.08 6.60 1.27
N SER A 231 -11.90 5.28 1.30
CA SER A 231 -11.58 4.50 0.10
C SER A 231 -12.09 3.07 0.20
N MET A 232 -12.36 2.48 -0.96
CA MET A 232 -12.50 1.06 -1.18
C MET A 232 -11.39 0.64 -2.15
N HIS A 233 -10.67 -0.42 -1.83
CA HIS A 233 -9.60 -0.95 -2.66
C HIS A 233 -9.72 -2.46 -2.74
N GLN A 234 -9.96 -2.95 -3.94
CA GLN A 234 -10.11 -4.37 -4.26
C GLN A 234 -8.91 -4.85 -5.06
N GLY A 235 -8.32 -5.97 -4.67
CA GLY A 235 -7.21 -6.62 -5.34
C GLY A 235 -7.48 -8.09 -5.65
N GLU A 236 -7.24 -8.51 -6.90
CA GLU A 236 -7.36 -9.91 -7.36
C GLU A 236 -6.09 -10.70 -7.07
N HIS A 237 -5.73 -10.81 -5.79
CA HIS A 237 -4.47 -11.43 -5.34
C HIS A 237 -4.42 -12.94 -5.59
N ALA A 238 -5.57 -13.62 -5.67
CA ALA A 238 -5.63 -15.06 -5.96
C ALA A 238 -5.03 -15.40 -7.33
N SER A 239 -5.15 -14.49 -8.30
CA SER A 239 -4.55 -14.64 -9.63
C SER A 239 -3.05 -14.30 -9.64
N ALA A 240 -2.56 -13.51 -8.67
CA ALA A 240 -1.22 -12.92 -8.62
C ALA A 240 -0.26 -13.70 -7.70
N GLN A 241 -0.26 -15.02 -7.79
CA GLN A 241 0.64 -15.86 -7.01
C GLN A 241 2.10 -15.69 -7.44
N VAL A 242 3.02 -15.78 -6.47
CA VAL A 242 4.44 -15.97 -6.78
C VAL A 242 4.63 -17.40 -7.30
N LYS A 243 5.21 -17.54 -8.48
CA LYS A 243 5.39 -18.83 -9.14
C LYS A 243 6.88 -19.07 -9.43
N LEU A 244 7.31 -20.32 -9.35
CA LEU A 244 8.64 -20.75 -9.79
C LEU A 244 8.50 -21.76 -10.95
N ASN A 245 9.37 -21.61 -11.94
CA ASN A 245 9.38 -22.51 -13.10
C ASN A 245 9.64 -23.96 -12.66
N GLY A 246 8.81 -24.90 -13.14
CA GLY A 246 8.87 -26.30 -12.78
C GLY A 246 8.36 -26.67 -11.37
N ILE A 247 7.99 -25.68 -10.53
CA ILE A 247 7.47 -25.91 -9.17
C ILE A 247 5.99 -25.46 -9.07
N GLY A 248 5.63 -24.37 -9.73
CA GLY A 248 4.30 -23.78 -9.66
C GLY A 248 4.19 -22.68 -8.60
N ALA A 249 2.99 -22.44 -8.07
CA ALA A 249 2.72 -21.42 -7.06
C ALA A 249 3.35 -21.78 -5.72
N ILE A 250 4.05 -20.83 -5.12
CA ILE A 250 4.72 -20.97 -3.82
C ILE A 250 4.12 -20.05 -2.75
N SER A 251 3.19 -19.18 -3.11
CA SER A 251 2.33 -18.39 -2.23
C SER A 251 0.91 -18.93 -2.24
N SER A 252 0.08 -18.51 -1.27
CA SER A 252 -1.35 -18.84 -1.20
C SER A 252 -2.15 -17.56 -0.90
N PHE A 253 -2.01 -16.57 -1.77
CA PHE A 253 -2.75 -15.30 -1.67
C PHE A 253 -4.22 -15.49 -2.01
N THR A 254 -5.07 -14.71 -1.37
CA THR A 254 -6.51 -14.66 -1.61
C THR A 254 -6.89 -13.24 -2.00
N ASP A 255 -7.96 -13.11 -2.79
CA ASP A 255 -8.52 -11.80 -3.11
C ASP A 255 -8.86 -11.04 -1.84
N GLY A 256 -8.69 -9.74 -1.88
CA GLY A 256 -8.89 -8.88 -0.74
C GLY A 256 -9.62 -7.60 -1.08
N GLU A 257 -10.47 -7.16 -0.15
CA GLU A 257 -11.14 -5.87 -0.18
C GLU A 257 -10.79 -5.08 1.07
N LYS A 258 -10.28 -3.88 0.87
CA LYS A 258 -9.88 -2.98 1.94
C LYS A 258 -10.75 -1.74 1.94
N TYR A 259 -11.36 -1.45 3.07
CA TYR A 259 -12.19 -0.27 3.28
C TYR A 259 -11.52 0.66 4.28
N ASN A 260 -11.46 1.94 3.96
CA ASN A 260 -10.98 2.98 4.86
C ASN A 260 -12.04 4.06 5.01
N ILE A 261 -12.21 4.56 6.22
CA ILE A 261 -13.00 5.74 6.50
C ILE A 261 -12.29 6.59 7.57
N GLY A 262 -12.36 7.90 7.43
CA GLY A 262 -11.72 8.80 8.40
C GLY A 262 -12.29 10.21 8.35
N VAL A 263 -11.97 10.96 9.41
CA VAL A 263 -12.35 12.36 9.57
C VAL A 263 -11.08 13.17 9.80
N GLY A 264 -10.95 14.26 9.04
CA GLY A 264 -9.94 15.27 9.22
C GLY A 264 -10.55 16.59 9.73
N ARG A 265 -9.86 17.26 10.64
CA ARG A 265 -10.26 18.54 11.17
C ARG A 265 -9.12 19.55 11.19
N LYS A 266 -9.41 20.73 10.68
CA LYS A 266 -8.55 21.90 10.78
C LYS A 266 -8.81 22.58 12.13
N PHE A 267 -7.77 22.68 12.97
CA PHE A 267 -7.87 23.33 14.29
C PHE A 267 -7.64 24.83 14.19
N ASN A 268 -6.70 25.22 13.32
CA ASN A 268 -6.40 26.62 12.96
C ASN A 268 -5.74 26.65 11.57
N ASP A 269 -5.25 27.81 11.12
CA ASP A 269 -4.71 27.97 9.76
C ASP A 269 -3.46 27.13 9.47
N SER A 270 -2.74 26.72 10.50
CA SER A 270 -1.52 25.94 10.35
C SER A 270 -1.64 24.50 10.82
N LEU A 271 -2.61 24.18 11.68
CA LEU A 271 -2.66 22.87 12.33
C LEU A 271 -3.96 22.13 11.98
N SER A 272 -3.81 20.88 11.56
CA SER A 272 -4.93 19.95 11.35
C SER A 272 -4.59 18.57 11.87
N GLY A 273 -5.61 17.77 12.16
CA GLY A 273 -5.47 16.40 12.60
C GLY A 273 -6.50 15.49 11.94
N SER A 274 -6.25 14.20 11.97
CA SER A 274 -7.19 13.20 11.46
C SER A 274 -7.17 11.93 12.30
N ILE A 275 -8.31 11.23 12.24
CA ILE A 275 -8.45 9.85 12.69
C ILE A 275 -9.03 9.03 11.55
N SER A 276 -8.61 7.79 11.43
CA SER A 276 -9.20 6.87 10.44
C SER A 276 -9.17 5.43 10.92
N TYR A 277 -10.07 4.65 10.35
CA TYR A 277 -10.17 3.21 10.53
C TYR A 277 -10.10 2.54 9.16
N THR A 278 -9.31 1.48 9.07
CA THR A 278 -9.20 0.65 7.86
C THR A 278 -9.47 -0.79 8.26
N THR A 279 -10.25 -1.49 7.46
CA THR A 279 -10.50 -2.92 7.61
C THR A 279 -10.28 -3.66 6.30
N GLU A 280 -9.74 -4.86 6.40
CA GLU A 280 -9.61 -5.83 5.32
C GLU A 280 -10.08 -7.18 5.83
N ALA A 281 -11.10 -7.75 5.19
CA ALA A 281 -11.64 -9.04 5.61
C ALA A 281 -10.61 -10.16 5.42
N GLY A 282 -10.57 -11.06 6.39
CA GLY A 282 -9.76 -12.27 6.28
C GLY A 282 -10.46 -13.37 5.46
N SER A 283 -9.67 -14.33 5.00
CA SER A 283 -10.17 -15.56 4.37
C SER A 283 -10.29 -16.67 5.41
N SER A 284 -11.36 -17.46 5.37
CA SER A 284 -11.53 -18.66 6.19
C SER A 284 -10.67 -19.84 5.72
N ALA A 285 -10.02 -19.74 4.56
CA ALA A 285 -9.20 -20.82 4.01
C ALA A 285 -7.91 -21.03 4.82
N THR A 286 -7.61 -22.28 5.15
CA THR A 286 -6.32 -22.67 5.71
C THR A 286 -5.22 -22.40 4.67
N GLY A 287 -4.17 -21.68 5.05
CA GLY A 287 -3.03 -21.43 4.19
C GLY A 287 -2.20 -22.69 3.98
N THR A 288 -1.59 -22.82 2.82
CA THR A 288 -0.68 -23.91 2.47
C THR A 288 0.76 -23.45 2.30
N SER A 289 1.02 -22.16 2.48
CA SER A 289 2.34 -21.55 2.30
C SER A 289 2.73 -20.73 3.52
N LEU A 290 3.92 -21.00 4.06
CA LEU A 290 4.56 -20.19 5.09
C LEU A 290 4.89 -18.77 4.62
N LEU A 291 4.82 -18.51 3.32
CA LEU A 291 5.02 -17.16 2.76
C LEU A 291 3.79 -16.27 2.85
N SER A 292 2.66 -16.77 3.39
CA SER A 292 1.40 -16.03 3.55
C SER A 292 0.83 -16.24 4.97
N PRO A 293 1.53 -15.79 6.02
CA PRO A 293 1.20 -16.12 7.41
C PRO A 293 0.12 -15.22 8.03
N THR A 294 -0.34 -14.17 7.36
CA THR A 294 -1.30 -13.20 7.88
C THR A 294 -2.66 -13.29 7.18
N ASN A 295 -3.71 -12.78 7.83
CA ASN A 295 -5.08 -12.90 7.36
C ASN A 295 -5.93 -11.70 7.82
N GLY A 296 -6.51 -10.96 6.89
CA GLY A 296 -7.30 -9.77 7.22
C GLY A 296 -6.52 -8.75 8.05
N THR A 297 -7.09 -7.57 8.25
CA THR A 297 -6.44 -6.54 9.08
C THR A 297 -7.44 -5.50 9.51
N ASP A 298 -7.35 -5.09 10.76
CA ASP A 298 -7.99 -3.90 11.28
C ASP A 298 -6.93 -2.88 11.70
N THR A 299 -7.05 -1.64 11.26
CA THR A 299 -6.09 -0.59 11.54
C THR A 299 -6.77 0.68 12.02
N PHE A 300 -6.33 1.20 13.15
CA PHE A 300 -6.66 2.53 13.63
C PHE A 300 -5.48 3.46 13.42
N ALA A 301 -5.73 4.64 12.87
CA ALA A 301 -4.68 5.60 12.55
C ALA A 301 -4.99 7.01 13.03
N LEU A 302 -3.93 7.70 13.43
CA LEU A 302 -3.91 9.10 13.82
C LEU A 302 -2.94 9.87 12.93
N GLY A 303 -3.33 11.09 12.56
CA GLY A 303 -2.48 11.99 11.77
C GLY A 303 -2.51 13.40 12.34
N ILE A 304 -1.39 14.09 12.22
CA ILE A 304 -1.26 15.52 12.49
C ILE A 304 -0.53 16.16 11.32
N ASN A 305 -0.96 17.35 10.91
CA ASN A 305 -0.32 18.11 9.84
C ASN A 305 -0.13 19.56 10.25
N TYR A 306 1.08 20.04 10.01
CA TYR A 306 1.44 21.45 10.13
C TYR A 306 1.66 22.04 8.75
N SER A 307 0.94 23.11 8.44
CA SER A 307 0.94 23.78 7.14
C SER A 307 1.43 25.21 7.25
N THR A 308 2.28 25.58 6.31
CA THR A 308 2.67 26.97 6.03
C THR A 308 2.27 27.33 4.60
N GLU A 309 2.59 28.53 4.15
CA GLU A 309 2.37 28.93 2.76
C GLU A 309 3.15 28.08 1.76
N THR A 310 4.34 27.63 2.12
CA THR A 310 5.28 26.93 1.23
C THR A 310 5.49 25.44 1.53
N VAL A 311 5.21 25.02 2.77
CA VAL A 311 5.50 23.64 3.21
C VAL A 311 4.37 23.10 4.07
N ASP A 312 4.01 21.83 3.83
CA ASP A 312 3.19 21.03 4.75
C ASP A 312 4.04 19.87 5.30
N ILE A 313 3.99 19.66 6.61
CA ILE A 313 4.66 18.55 7.29
C ILE A 313 3.59 17.72 8.00
N ALA A 314 3.47 16.46 7.62
CA ALA A 314 2.50 15.55 8.22
C ALA A 314 3.22 14.38 8.90
N PHE A 315 2.77 14.06 10.12
CA PHE A 315 3.16 12.86 10.86
C PHE A 315 1.93 11.96 11.06
N GLY A 316 2.12 10.66 10.89
CA GLY A 316 1.10 9.65 11.08
C GLY A 316 1.58 8.50 11.97
N TYR A 317 0.65 7.96 12.76
CA TYR A 317 0.85 6.77 13.58
C TYR A 317 -0.36 5.83 13.41
N ALA A 318 -0.10 4.54 13.22
CA ALA A 318 -1.15 3.53 13.13
C ALA A 318 -0.82 2.28 13.93
N MET A 319 -1.88 1.66 14.44
CA MET A 319 -1.88 0.37 15.08
C MET A 319 -2.76 -0.58 14.26
N SER A 320 -2.23 -1.73 13.93
CA SER A 320 -2.91 -2.76 13.16
C SER A 320 -2.95 -4.07 13.94
N SER A 321 -4.09 -4.75 13.89
CA SER A 321 -4.21 -6.14 14.30
C SER A 321 -4.47 -7.02 13.07
N PHE A 322 -3.81 -8.16 13.01
CA PHE A 322 -4.01 -9.16 11.95
C PHE A 322 -5.01 -10.20 12.40
N GLY A 323 -5.87 -10.64 11.47
CA GLY A 323 -6.74 -11.78 11.70
C GLY A 323 -5.95 -13.09 11.85
N ASP A 324 -6.53 -14.03 12.56
CA ASP A 324 -5.94 -15.34 12.79
C ASP A 324 -5.78 -16.13 11.49
N LYS A 325 -4.67 -16.87 11.37
CA LYS A 325 -4.34 -17.70 10.21
C LYS A 325 -3.78 -19.04 10.64
N ALA A 326 -4.40 -20.13 10.19
CA ALA A 326 -3.78 -21.45 10.24
C ALA A 326 -3.00 -21.69 8.93
N VAL A 327 -1.78 -22.20 9.04
CA VAL A 327 -0.96 -22.61 7.89
C VAL A 327 -0.52 -24.06 8.10
N THR A 328 -0.92 -24.93 7.19
CA THR A 328 -0.59 -26.37 7.24
C THR A 328 0.46 -26.69 6.20
N THR A 329 1.56 -27.29 6.63
CA THR A 329 2.65 -27.80 5.78
C THR A 329 2.97 -29.26 6.14
N ALA A 330 3.96 -29.84 5.47
CA ALA A 330 4.47 -31.17 5.80
C ALA A 330 5.01 -31.29 7.25
N TYR A 331 5.31 -30.16 7.91
CA TYR A 331 5.83 -30.12 9.29
C TYR A 331 4.72 -29.96 10.36
N GLY A 332 3.45 -29.81 9.94
CA GLY A 332 2.31 -29.62 10.82
C GLY A 332 1.55 -28.30 10.55
N THR A 333 0.64 -27.96 11.46
CA THR A 333 -0.18 -26.75 11.39
C THR A 333 0.30 -25.72 12.40
N GLY A 334 0.79 -24.59 11.92
CA GLY A 334 1.06 -23.40 12.71
C GLY A 334 -0.18 -22.49 12.77
N ASN A 335 -0.52 -21.99 13.96
CA ASN A 335 -1.61 -21.04 14.15
C ASN A 335 -1.02 -19.67 14.49
N PHE A 336 -1.15 -18.74 13.56
CA PHE A 336 -0.74 -17.36 13.71
C PHE A 336 -1.90 -16.59 14.33
N THR A 337 -1.79 -16.22 15.60
CA THR A 337 -2.85 -15.57 16.37
C THR A 337 -2.29 -14.40 17.17
N ASN A 338 -3.14 -13.41 17.48
CA ASN A 338 -2.78 -12.22 18.25
C ASN A 338 -1.59 -11.43 17.65
N ASN A 339 -1.52 -11.37 16.35
CA ASN A 339 -0.45 -10.69 15.62
C ASN A 339 -0.82 -9.23 15.35
N ASP A 340 0.17 -8.36 15.39
CA ASP A 340 -0.02 -6.92 15.27
C ASP A 340 1.09 -6.23 14.49
N ALA A 341 0.88 -4.95 14.21
CA ALA A 341 1.90 -4.06 13.69
C ALA A 341 1.68 -2.61 14.14
N THR A 342 2.77 -1.89 14.24
CA THR A 342 2.76 -0.43 14.37
C THR A 342 3.43 0.22 13.18
N THR A 343 2.85 1.31 12.72
CA THR A 343 3.40 2.08 11.59
C THR A 343 3.55 3.54 11.97
N THR A 344 4.70 4.11 11.65
CA THR A 344 4.94 5.56 11.72
C THR A 344 5.25 6.09 10.33
N GLY A 345 4.80 7.31 10.04
CA GLY A 345 5.04 7.95 8.75
C GLY A 345 5.31 9.44 8.88
N LEU A 346 6.16 9.95 8.01
CA LEU A 346 6.45 11.37 7.85
C LEU A 346 6.31 11.75 6.38
N ARG A 347 5.63 12.87 6.10
CA ARG A 347 5.57 13.48 4.77
C ARG A 347 5.96 14.94 4.85
N ILE A 348 6.72 15.38 3.87
CA ILE A 348 7.00 16.78 3.61
C ILE A 348 6.53 17.09 2.20
N LYS A 349 5.63 18.07 2.07
CA LYS A 349 5.12 18.57 0.80
C LYS A 349 5.55 20.01 0.62
N PHE A 350 6.29 20.29 -0.43
CA PHE A 350 6.65 21.64 -0.85
C PHE A 350 5.64 22.14 -1.88
N LYS A 351 5.15 23.36 -1.68
CA LYS A 351 4.29 24.10 -2.60
C LYS A 351 5.20 25.02 -3.42
N LEU A 352 5.30 24.75 -4.70
CA LEU A 352 6.17 25.51 -5.59
C LEU A 352 5.40 26.63 -6.27
N PRO A 353 6.07 27.75 -6.62
CA PRO A 353 5.46 28.85 -7.35
C PRO A 353 5.02 28.46 -8.77
#